data_14634816a47cb223f06a797f51118aef
#
_entry.id   14634816a47cb223f06a797f51118aef
#
_cell.length_a   1.000
_cell.length_b   1.000
_cell.length_c   1.000
_cell.angle_alpha   90.00
_cell.angle_beta   90.00
_cell.angle_gamma   90.00
#
_symmetry.space_group_name_H-M   'P 1'
#
loop_
_entity.id
_entity.type
_entity.pdbx_description
1 polymer ?
#
loop_
_entity_poly.entity_id
_entity_poly.type
_entity_poly.pdbx_seq_one_letter_code
_entity_poly.pdbx_strand_id
1 'polypeptide(L)'
;MTSGLVYPDMSYPAGIKMEEVYHKYYEECEAGARISTRELMERAARSPLAFQPGEKWLYGIGADVAGLLIEELSGRSFREFLKKELFEPLGMTDTDFYVPKEKLDRFSEMYLWNDNENRLEVIPWQHLGLRGFFKEPPAFESGGAGLVSTADDYAKFASMLIHGGVHNGTRLLSENAVKIMTTDHLTFEQRKTLDWDQCRGCGYSCLNRVLTAPSECEGVGNIGEYGWDGWLGTYYCNDPVDKITLIYMIQRCGGFGSYPSRQMKKIIYEALK
;
A
#
# COMPACT_ATOMS: atom_id res chain seq x y z
N MET A 1 5.65 10.15 2.12
CA MET A 1 4.39 10.89 2.39
C MET A 1 4.62 12.31 2.91
N THR A 2 5.86 12.82 2.84
CA THR A 2 6.19 14.20 3.23
C THR A 2 6.54 15.09 2.02
N SER A 3 6.20 14.66 0.81
CA SER A 3 6.51 15.39 -0.44
C SER A 3 5.54 16.52 -0.77
N GLY A 4 4.33 16.52 -0.18
CA GLY A 4 3.24 17.40 -0.59
C GLY A 4 2.47 16.93 -1.85
N LEU A 5 2.87 15.82 -2.47
CA LEU A 5 2.11 15.14 -3.51
C LEU A 5 0.92 14.41 -2.88
N VAL A 6 -0.25 14.50 -3.47
CA VAL A 6 -1.50 14.04 -2.88
C VAL A 6 -2.26 13.13 -3.84
N TYR A 7 -3.18 12.34 -3.30
CA TYR A 7 -4.24 11.72 -4.08
C TYR A 7 -5.36 12.70 -4.40
N PRO A 8 -6.26 12.37 -5.34
CA PRO A 8 -7.52 13.10 -5.53
C PRO A 8 -8.26 13.28 -4.20
N ASP A 9 -8.60 14.51 -3.87
CA ASP A 9 -9.36 14.86 -2.67
C ASP A 9 -10.04 16.22 -2.84
N MET A 10 -11.36 16.25 -2.73
CA MET A 10 -12.15 17.48 -2.92
C MET A 10 -12.09 18.45 -1.74
N SER A 11 -11.47 18.09 -0.64
CA SER A 11 -11.41 18.91 0.58
C SER A 11 -10.35 20.00 0.55
N TYR A 12 -9.40 19.97 -0.40
CA TYR A 12 -8.34 20.98 -0.49
C TYR A 12 -7.84 21.20 -1.94
N PRO A 13 -7.28 22.41 -2.26
CA PRO A 13 -7.00 22.84 -3.64
C PRO A 13 -6.08 21.89 -4.43
N ALA A 14 -5.03 21.35 -3.81
CA ALA A 14 -4.12 20.43 -4.48
C ALA A 14 -4.81 19.11 -4.86
N GLY A 15 -5.67 18.58 -3.99
CA GLY A 15 -6.45 17.39 -4.24
C GLY A 15 -7.49 17.58 -5.36
N ILE A 16 -8.14 18.75 -5.41
CA ILE A 16 -9.06 19.12 -6.51
C ILE A 16 -8.33 19.10 -7.86
N LYS A 17 -7.11 19.65 -7.91
CA LYS A 17 -6.31 19.62 -9.14
C LYS A 17 -5.86 18.21 -9.51
N MET A 18 -5.55 17.38 -8.54
CA MET A 18 -5.24 15.98 -8.78
C MET A 18 -6.47 15.21 -9.27
N GLU A 19 -7.68 15.52 -8.78
CA GLU A 19 -8.93 14.94 -9.26
C GLU A 19 -9.14 15.23 -10.76
N GLU A 20 -8.86 16.47 -11.22
CA GLU A 20 -8.93 16.82 -12.65
C GLU A 20 -7.97 15.94 -13.50
N VAL A 21 -6.76 15.65 -12.98
CA VAL A 21 -5.77 14.79 -13.67
C VAL A 21 -6.29 13.34 -13.77
N TYR A 22 -6.78 12.79 -12.67
CA TYR A 22 -7.26 11.40 -12.65
C TYR A 22 -8.57 11.24 -13.40
N HIS A 23 -9.47 12.22 -13.36
CA HIS A 23 -10.71 12.21 -14.14
C HIS A 23 -10.40 12.14 -15.65
N LYS A 24 -9.50 13.00 -16.13
CA LYS A 24 -9.07 12.99 -17.53
C LYS A 24 -8.40 11.66 -17.90
N TYR A 25 -7.56 11.12 -17.02
CA TYR A 25 -6.95 9.81 -17.20
C TYR A 25 -8.03 8.72 -17.38
N TYR A 26 -9.08 8.74 -16.56
CA TYR A 26 -10.17 7.77 -16.66
C TYR A 26 -10.93 7.89 -17.98
N GLU A 27 -11.28 9.11 -18.40
CA GLU A 27 -11.99 9.36 -19.66
C GLU A 27 -11.19 8.85 -20.86
N GLU A 28 -9.89 9.13 -20.90
CA GLU A 28 -9.01 8.68 -21.96
C GLU A 28 -8.85 7.14 -21.99
N CYS A 29 -8.72 6.51 -20.83
CA CYS A 29 -8.65 5.05 -20.73
C CYS A 29 -9.97 4.38 -21.15
N GLU A 30 -11.13 4.97 -20.83
CA GLU A 30 -12.43 4.51 -21.28
C GLU A 30 -12.60 4.64 -22.80
N ALA A 31 -11.97 5.64 -23.39
CA ALA A 31 -11.89 5.82 -24.85
C ALA A 31 -10.86 4.88 -25.52
N GLY A 32 -10.19 4.00 -24.74
CA GLY A 32 -9.24 3.01 -25.24
C GLY A 32 -7.77 3.44 -25.22
N ALA A 33 -7.43 4.57 -24.63
CA ALA A 33 -6.03 4.98 -24.47
C ALA A 33 -5.31 4.10 -23.44
N ARG A 34 -4.00 3.90 -23.66
CA ARG A 34 -3.12 3.21 -22.72
C ARG A 34 -2.11 4.21 -22.17
N ILE A 35 -2.42 4.81 -21.04
CA ILE A 35 -1.61 5.84 -20.37
C ILE A 35 -0.59 5.14 -19.47
N SER A 36 0.69 5.38 -19.70
CA SER A 36 1.79 4.80 -18.90
C SER A 36 1.94 5.46 -17.54
N THR A 37 2.67 4.77 -16.63
CA THR A 37 3.05 5.34 -15.31
C THR A 37 3.73 6.69 -15.48
N ARG A 38 4.70 6.79 -16.42
CA ARG A 38 5.39 8.03 -16.75
C ARG A 38 4.41 9.14 -17.12
N GLU A 39 3.55 8.89 -18.07
CA GLU A 39 2.65 9.91 -18.59
C GLU A 39 1.67 10.41 -17.52
N LEU A 40 1.12 9.51 -16.69
CA LEU A 40 0.25 9.91 -15.59
C LEU A 40 1.00 10.71 -14.53
N MET A 41 2.22 10.30 -14.16
CA MET A 41 3.03 11.02 -13.16
C MET A 41 3.52 12.38 -13.69
N GLU A 42 3.82 12.51 -14.97
CA GLU A 42 4.13 13.82 -15.59
C GLU A 42 2.93 14.77 -15.58
N ARG A 43 1.72 14.24 -15.76
CA ARG A 43 0.48 15.04 -15.62
C ARG A 43 0.27 15.46 -14.17
N ALA A 44 0.44 14.52 -13.23
CA ALA A 44 0.32 14.78 -11.79
C ALA A 44 1.35 15.82 -11.28
N ALA A 45 2.57 15.81 -11.82
CA ALA A 45 3.64 16.76 -11.48
C ALA A 45 3.33 18.22 -11.84
N ARG A 46 2.31 18.46 -12.66
CA ARG A 46 1.84 19.83 -13.00
C ARG A 46 0.82 20.35 -11.98
N SER A 47 0.33 19.51 -11.07
CA SER A 47 -0.55 19.92 -9.99
C SER A 47 0.23 20.60 -8.86
N PRO A 48 -0.36 21.56 -8.16
CA PRO A 48 0.30 22.19 -7.02
C PRO A 48 0.54 21.17 -5.89
N LEU A 49 1.60 21.37 -5.12
CA LEU A 49 1.81 20.63 -3.89
C LEU A 49 0.83 21.15 -2.80
N ALA A 50 0.40 20.26 -1.90
CA ALA A 50 -0.44 20.65 -0.77
C ALA A 50 0.33 21.48 0.28
N PHE A 51 1.65 21.30 0.37
CA PHE A 51 2.57 21.99 1.26
C PHE A 51 4.01 21.84 0.74
N GLN A 52 4.94 22.59 1.30
CA GLN A 52 6.35 22.46 0.92
C GLN A 52 6.91 21.11 1.38
N PRO A 53 7.70 20.41 0.55
CA PRO A 53 8.30 19.14 0.91
C PRO A 53 9.00 19.20 2.28
N GLY A 54 8.69 18.24 3.13
CA GLY A 54 9.25 18.16 4.48
C GLY A 54 8.44 18.87 5.59
N GLU A 55 7.42 19.65 5.27
CA GLU A 55 6.66 20.38 6.31
C GLU A 55 5.67 19.48 7.06
N LYS A 56 4.96 18.61 6.34
CA LYS A 56 3.85 17.81 6.89
C LYS A 56 3.91 16.37 6.38
N TRP A 57 3.15 15.52 7.02
CA TRP A 57 2.77 14.22 6.48
C TRP A 57 1.37 14.32 5.86
N LEU A 58 1.20 13.81 4.65
CA LEU A 58 -0.09 13.60 4.01
C LEU A 58 0.01 12.42 3.03
N TYR A 59 -0.97 11.52 3.10
CA TYR A 59 -1.00 10.36 2.23
C TYR A 59 -1.25 10.77 0.78
N GLY A 60 -0.52 10.16 -0.15
CA GLY A 60 -0.60 10.55 -1.56
C GLY A 60 0.16 9.61 -2.49
N ILE A 61 0.30 10.03 -3.74
CA ILE A 61 0.83 9.25 -4.87
C ILE A 61 2.34 8.93 -4.79
N GLY A 62 2.97 9.08 -3.62
CA GLY A 62 4.41 8.87 -3.47
C GLY A 62 4.89 7.47 -3.86
N ALA A 63 4.05 6.44 -3.71
CA ALA A 63 4.37 5.08 -4.13
C ALA A 63 4.39 4.95 -5.67
N ASP A 64 3.49 5.62 -6.37
CA ASP A 64 3.45 5.64 -7.84
C ASP A 64 4.67 6.37 -8.42
N VAL A 65 5.05 7.50 -7.80
CA VAL A 65 6.28 8.22 -8.14
C VAL A 65 7.52 7.37 -7.89
N ALA A 66 7.56 6.60 -6.79
CA ALA A 66 8.67 5.67 -6.52
C ALA A 66 8.74 4.56 -7.59
N GLY A 67 7.61 4.04 -8.05
CA GLY A 67 7.54 3.10 -9.18
C GLY A 67 8.17 3.68 -10.44
N LEU A 68 7.79 4.92 -10.81
CA LEU A 68 8.41 5.62 -11.94
C LEU A 68 9.93 5.80 -11.77
N LEU A 69 10.39 6.18 -10.58
CA LEU A 69 11.83 6.32 -10.31
C LEU A 69 12.59 4.99 -10.49
N ILE A 70 11.96 3.87 -10.13
CA ILE A 70 12.54 2.54 -10.37
C ILE A 70 12.65 2.27 -11.87
N GLU A 71 11.64 2.61 -12.68
CA GLU A 71 11.70 2.48 -14.14
C GLU A 71 12.85 3.29 -14.73
N GLU A 72 12.98 4.55 -14.31
CA GLU A 72 14.04 5.44 -14.78
C GLU A 72 15.46 4.95 -14.46
N LEU A 73 15.65 4.49 -13.22
CA LEU A 73 16.96 4.08 -12.73
C LEU A 73 17.37 2.69 -13.23
N SER A 74 16.40 1.80 -13.44
CA SER A 74 16.66 0.42 -13.86
C SER A 74 16.65 0.21 -15.38
N GLY A 75 15.98 1.09 -16.13
CA GLY A 75 15.72 0.91 -17.56
C GLY A 75 14.74 -0.22 -17.88
N ARG A 76 13.99 -0.71 -16.88
CA ARG A 76 12.99 -1.77 -16.97
C ARG A 76 11.63 -1.24 -16.52
N SER A 77 10.51 -1.86 -16.94
CA SER A 77 9.21 -1.53 -16.36
C SER A 77 9.23 -1.86 -14.86
N PHE A 78 8.38 -1.20 -14.09
CA PHE A 78 8.29 -1.43 -12.63
C PHE A 78 7.90 -2.88 -12.35
N ARG A 79 6.98 -3.45 -13.13
CA ARG A 79 6.60 -4.86 -13.06
C ARG A 79 7.80 -5.79 -13.31
N GLU A 80 8.57 -5.57 -14.39
CA GLU A 80 9.74 -6.39 -14.71
C GLU A 80 10.80 -6.32 -13.62
N PHE A 81 11.01 -5.13 -13.05
CA PHE A 81 11.92 -4.93 -11.93
C PHE A 81 11.47 -5.73 -10.72
N LEU A 82 10.23 -5.55 -10.25
CA LEU A 82 9.72 -6.27 -9.08
C LEU A 82 9.71 -7.78 -9.29
N LYS A 83 9.34 -8.23 -10.48
CA LYS A 83 9.33 -9.66 -10.81
C LYS A 83 10.72 -10.27 -10.63
N LYS A 84 11.75 -9.66 -11.21
CA LYS A 84 13.14 -10.19 -11.18
C LYS A 84 13.84 -10.01 -9.86
N GLU A 85 13.68 -8.85 -9.23
CA GLU A 85 14.45 -8.50 -8.04
C GLU A 85 13.75 -8.92 -6.74
N LEU A 86 12.43 -9.18 -6.78
CA LEU A 86 11.67 -9.48 -5.58
C LEU A 86 10.82 -10.76 -5.72
N PHE A 87 9.91 -10.84 -6.70
CA PHE A 87 8.92 -11.92 -6.72
C PHE A 87 9.55 -13.28 -7.04
N GLU A 88 10.40 -13.37 -8.06
CA GLU A 88 11.09 -14.61 -8.42
C GLU A 88 12.03 -15.10 -7.29
N PRO A 89 12.90 -14.27 -6.70
CA PRO A 89 13.74 -14.69 -5.58
C PRO A 89 12.98 -15.12 -4.33
N LEU A 90 11.79 -14.54 -4.07
CA LEU A 90 10.92 -14.92 -2.95
C LEU A 90 10.01 -16.11 -3.29
N GLY A 91 9.90 -16.51 -4.56
CA GLY A 91 8.94 -17.50 -5.01
C GLY A 91 7.47 -17.03 -4.91
N MET A 92 7.22 -15.73 -5.10
CA MET A 92 5.89 -15.10 -5.09
C MET A 92 5.25 -15.28 -6.47
N THR A 93 4.66 -16.44 -6.72
CA THR A 93 4.15 -16.84 -8.04
C THR A 93 2.74 -16.32 -8.35
N ASP A 94 2.04 -15.82 -7.35
CA ASP A 94 0.68 -15.27 -7.44
C ASP A 94 0.64 -13.75 -7.20
N THR A 95 1.81 -13.07 -7.32
CA THR A 95 1.93 -11.63 -7.15
C THR A 95 2.33 -10.97 -8.46
N ASP A 96 1.48 -10.07 -8.98
CA ASP A 96 1.74 -9.34 -10.23
C ASP A 96 0.80 -8.11 -10.31
N PHE A 97 0.93 -7.29 -11.34
CA PHE A 97 0.00 -6.18 -11.68
C PHE A 97 -1.25 -6.65 -12.43
N TYR A 98 -1.37 -7.93 -12.72
CA TYR A 98 -2.56 -8.53 -13.33
C TYR A 98 -2.69 -10.01 -12.94
N VAL A 99 -3.86 -10.58 -13.17
CA VAL A 99 -4.15 -11.99 -12.92
C VAL A 99 -4.20 -12.74 -14.23
N PRO A 100 -3.30 -13.72 -14.49
CA PRO A 100 -3.36 -14.58 -15.67
C PRO A 100 -4.71 -15.30 -15.78
N LYS A 101 -5.15 -15.55 -17.02
CA LYS A 101 -6.46 -16.11 -17.30
C LYS A 101 -6.76 -17.42 -16.54
N GLU A 102 -5.75 -18.25 -16.39
CA GLU A 102 -5.83 -19.54 -15.68
C GLU A 102 -5.95 -19.42 -14.15
N LYS A 103 -5.84 -18.20 -13.60
CA LYS A 103 -5.95 -17.91 -12.16
C LYS A 103 -7.14 -17.03 -11.82
N LEU A 104 -7.94 -16.62 -12.80
CA LEU A 104 -9.05 -15.68 -12.61
C LEU A 104 -10.15 -16.23 -11.70
N ASP A 105 -10.31 -17.54 -11.63
CA ASP A 105 -11.26 -18.23 -10.75
C ASP A 105 -10.95 -18.03 -9.25
N ARG A 106 -9.70 -17.70 -8.93
CA ARG A 106 -9.24 -17.38 -7.57
C ARG A 106 -9.21 -15.88 -7.27
N PHE A 107 -9.46 -15.03 -8.26
CA PHE A 107 -9.44 -13.60 -8.08
C PHE A 107 -10.71 -13.13 -7.38
N SER A 108 -10.56 -12.52 -6.21
CA SER A 108 -11.68 -12.04 -5.42
C SER A 108 -12.36 -10.85 -6.07
N GLU A 109 -13.70 -10.82 -5.99
CA GLU A 109 -14.47 -9.62 -6.29
C GLU A 109 -14.23 -8.53 -5.24
N MET A 110 -14.53 -7.28 -5.59
CA MET A 110 -14.55 -6.16 -4.67
C MET A 110 -15.97 -5.99 -4.09
N TYR A 111 -16.06 -5.82 -2.78
CA TYR A 111 -17.33 -5.75 -2.06
C TYR A 111 -17.54 -4.40 -1.37
N LEU A 112 -18.79 -3.98 -1.31
CA LEU A 112 -19.28 -2.88 -0.47
C LEU A 112 -20.35 -3.41 0.48
N TRP A 113 -20.36 -2.92 1.70
CA TRP A 113 -21.43 -3.20 2.64
C TRP A 113 -22.63 -2.30 2.36
N ASN A 114 -23.79 -2.91 2.11
CA ASN A 114 -25.07 -2.21 1.97
C ASN A 114 -25.82 -2.22 3.29
N ASP A 115 -25.85 -1.08 3.97
CA ASP A 115 -26.50 -0.93 5.29
C ASP A 115 -28.03 -1.13 5.22
N ASN A 116 -28.67 -0.78 4.11
CA ASN A 116 -30.12 -0.91 3.95
C ASN A 116 -30.56 -2.37 3.82
N GLU A 117 -29.73 -3.19 3.15
CA GLU A 117 -30.03 -4.59 2.90
C GLU A 117 -29.28 -5.54 3.84
N ASN A 118 -28.41 -5.00 4.71
CA ASN A 118 -27.59 -5.74 5.65
C ASN A 118 -26.81 -6.90 4.99
N ARG A 119 -26.18 -6.62 3.85
CA ARG A 119 -25.40 -7.59 3.08
C ARG A 119 -24.21 -6.97 2.37
N LEU A 120 -23.28 -7.82 1.94
CA LEU A 120 -22.22 -7.44 1.01
C LEU A 120 -22.75 -7.47 -0.42
N GLU A 121 -22.39 -6.45 -1.19
CA GLU A 121 -22.67 -6.34 -2.63
C GLU A 121 -21.36 -6.29 -3.41
N VAL A 122 -21.32 -7.00 -4.53
CA VAL A 122 -20.22 -6.90 -5.48
C VAL A 122 -20.29 -5.56 -6.20
N ILE A 123 -19.19 -4.85 -6.23
CA ILE A 123 -19.08 -3.59 -6.97
C ILE A 123 -17.92 -3.67 -7.98
N PRO A 124 -17.98 -2.89 -9.08
CA PRO A 124 -16.89 -2.83 -10.03
C PRO A 124 -15.58 -2.38 -9.37
N TRP A 125 -14.48 -3.01 -9.73
CA TRP A 125 -13.16 -2.58 -9.34
C TRP A 125 -12.90 -1.14 -9.83
N GLN A 126 -12.77 -0.20 -8.89
CA GLN A 126 -12.46 1.20 -9.17
C GLN A 126 -11.71 1.78 -7.98
N HIS A 127 -10.41 2.03 -8.15
CA HIS A 127 -9.61 2.65 -7.11
C HIS A 127 -8.34 3.25 -7.69
N LEU A 128 -8.03 4.50 -7.36
CA LEU A 128 -6.75 5.19 -7.60
C LEU A 128 -6.15 4.97 -9.01
N GLY A 129 -6.94 5.14 -10.06
CA GLY A 129 -6.50 4.93 -11.44
C GLY A 129 -6.69 3.51 -11.96
N LEU A 130 -7.12 2.58 -11.11
CA LEU A 130 -7.36 1.19 -11.47
C LEU A 130 -8.85 0.94 -11.62
N ARG A 131 -9.29 0.65 -12.83
CA ARG A 131 -10.68 0.31 -13.14
C ARG A 131 -10.75 -1.13 -13.62
N GLY A 132 -10.90 -2.08 -12.71
CA GLY A 132 -11.34 -3.44 -13.01
C GLY A 132 -10.45 -4.30 -13.92
N PHE A 133 -9.29 -3.84 -14.30
CA PHE A 133 -8.51 -4.44 -15.38
C PHE A 133 -7.30 -5.21 -14.90
N PHE A 134 -7.48 -5.98 -13.84
CA PHE A 134 -6.45 -6.95 -13.44
C PHE A 134 -6.37 -8.18 -14.35
N LYS A 135 -7.06 -8.20 -15.51
CA LYS A 135 -7.08 -9.33 -16.44
C LYS A 135 -6.00 -9.25 -17.51
N GLU A 136 -5.37 -8.11 -17.67
CA GLU A 136 -4.32 -7.85 -18.65
C GLU A 136 -3.22 -6.97 -18.02
N PRO A 137 -1.97 -7.05 -18.52
CA PRO A 137 -0.91 -6.16 -18.06
C PRO A 137 -1.31 -4.69 -18.24
N PRO A 138 -1.36 -3.90 -17.17
CA PRO A 138 -1.74 -2.49 -17.26
C PRO A 138 -0.64 -1.66 -17.93
N ALA A 139 -0.99 -0.49 -18.46
CA ALA A 139 0.00 0.50 -18.89
C ALA A 139 0.48 1.37 -17.71
N PHE A 140 -0.41 1.62 -16.75
CA PHE A 140 -0.07 2.25 -15.47
C PHE A 140 0.18 1.17 -14.42
N GLU A 141 1.46 0.95 -14.10
CA GLU A 141 1.91 0.01 -13.07
C GLU A 141 1.95 0.74 -11.71
N SER A 142 0.78 0.88 -11.06
CA SER A 142 0.63 1.67 -9.84
C SER A 142 1.40 1.06 -8.66
N GLY A 143 2.32 1.82 -8.09
CA GLY A 143 3.02 1.46 -6.85
C GLY A 143 2.14 1.57 -5.60
N GLY A 144 1.04 2.35 -5.68
CA GLY A 144 0.12 2.57 -4.57
C GLY A 144 -0.98 1.53 -4.44
N ALA A 145 -1.45 0.94 -5.56
CA ALA A 145 -2.62 0.06 -5.55
C ALA A 145 -2.62 -1.02 -6.64
N GLY A 146 -1.59 -1.12 -7.49
CA GLY A 146 -1.61 -1.92 -8.71
C GLY A 146 -1.36 -3.42 -8.53
N LEU A 147 -0.81 -3.85 -7.40
CA LEU A 147 -0.48 -5.26 -7.18
C LEU A 147 -1.68 -6.09 -6.72
N VAL A 148 -1.80 -7.29 -7.27
CA VAL A 148 -2.59 -8.39 -6.73
C VAL A 148 -1.65 -9.41 -6.10
N SER A 149 -2.10 -10.09 -5.04
CA SER A 149 -1.29 -11.06 -4.31
C SER A 149 -2.16 -12.06 -3.56
N THR A 150 -1.52 -13.00 -2.87
CA THR A 150 -2.14 -13.94 -1.92
C THR A 150 -1.51 -13.77 -0.54
N ALA A 151 -2.18 -14.29 0.49
CA ALA A 151 -1.62 -14.31 1.85
C ALA A 151 -0.28 -15.08 1.90
N ASP A 152 -0.19 -16.21 1.18
CA ASP A 152 1.03 -17.02 1.12
C ASP A 152 2.22 -16.28 0.48
N ASP A 153 1.99 -15.58 -0.64
CA ASP A 153 3.05 -14.81 -1.28
C ASP A 153 3.45 -13.62 -0.43
N TYR A 154 2.46 -12.90 0.13
CA TYR A 154 2.76 -11.76 0.98
C TYR A 154 3.48 -12.15 2.27
N ALA A 155 3.22 -13.38 2.80
CA ALA A 155 3.94 -13.93 3.94
C ALA A 155 5.43 -14.13 3.65
N LYS A 156 5.81 -14.51 2.44
CA LYS A 156 7.22 -14.62 2.03
C LYS A 156 7.91 -13.26 2.07
N PHE A 157 7.26 -12.22 1.54
CA PHE A 157 7.77 -10.84 1.60
C PHE A 157 7.88 -10.34 3.05
N ALA A 158 6.82 -10.49 3.84
CA ALA A 158 6.83 -10.09 5.24
C ALA A 158 7.88 -10.84 6.06
N SER A 159 8.03 -12.16 5.80
CA SER A 159 9.08 -12.99 6.40
C SER A 159 10.48 -12.51 6.03
N MET A 160 10.73 -12.16 4.78
CA MET A 160 12.01 -11.59 4.35
C MET A 160 12.34 -10.32 5.15
N LEU A 161 11.38 -9.44 5.34
CA LEU A 161 11.60 -8.20 6.10
C LEU A 161 11.88 -8.46 7.59
N ILE A 162 11.09 -9.32 8.26
CA ILE A 162 11.28 -9.59 9.71
C ILE A 162 12.60 -10.32 9.99
N HIS A 163 13.15 -11.02 8.99
CA HIS A 163 14.48 -11.65 9.05
C HIS A 163 15.61 -10.74 8.51
N GLY A 164 15.42 -9.42 8.54
CA GLY A 164 16.47 -8.46 8.19
C GLY A 164 16.92 -8.50 6.73
N GLY A 165 16.00 -8.80 5.81
CA GLY A 165 16.23 -8.81 4.36
C GLY A 165 16.70 -10.14 3.79
N VAL A 166 16.53 -11.24 4.54
CA VAL A 166 16.93 -12.59 4.13
C VAL A 166 15.70 -13.48 3.94
N HIS A 167 15.68 -14.26 2.86
CA HIS A 167 14.70 -15.31 2.62
C HIS A 167 15.41 -16.58 2.15
N ASN A 168 15.13 -17.72 2.80
CA ASN A 168 15.72 -19.03 2.48
C ASN A 168 17.25 -18.99 2.30
N GLY A 169 17.95 -18.23 3.17
CA GLY A 169 19.41 -18.08 3.13
C GLY A 169 19.93 -17.06 2.10
N THR A 170 19.07 -16.54 1.22
CA THR A 170 19.42 -15.52 0.23
C THR A 170 19.11 -14.12 0.75
N ARG A 171 20.09 -13.21 0.71
CA ARG A 171 19.90 -11.81 1.07
C ARG A 171 19.39 -11.00 -0.11
N LEU A 172 18.18 -10.43 0.03
CA LEU A 172 17.57 -9.53 -0.95
C LEU A 172 17.80 -8.06 -0.60
N LEU A 173 17.74 -7.73 0.70
CA LEU A 173 17.98 -6.38 1.21
C LEU A 173 19.07 -6.40 2.26
N SER A 174 19.84 -5.31 2.34
CA SER A 174 20.77 -5.14 3.45
C SER A 174 20.02 -4.91 4.76
N GLU A 175 20.60 -5.29 5.90
CA GLU A 175 20.03 -5.02 7.22
C GLU A 175 19.77 -3.53 7.44
N ASN A 176 20.66 -2.68 6.92
CA ASN A 176 20.51 -1.23 7.00
C ASN A 176 19.30 -0.74 6.19
N ALA A 177 19.07 -1.31 5.00
CA ALA A 177 17.88 -0.98 4.20
C ALA A 177 16.58 -1.35 4.94
N VAL A 178 16.52 -2.56 5.51
CA VAL A 178 15.36 -2.97 6.32
C VAL A 178 15.20 -2.05 7.52
N LYS A 179 16.27 -1.72 8.24
CA LYS A 179 16.23 -0.79 9.38
C LYS A 179 15.66 0.59 8.96
N ILE A 180 16.12 1.14 7.83
CA ILE A 180 15.59 2.40 7.30
C ILE A 180 14.08 2.25 7.02
N MET A 181 13.65 1.16 6.38
CA MET A 181 12.25 0.93 6.03
C MET A 181 11.32 0.77 7.23
N THR A 182 11.83 0.35 8.37
CA THR A 182 11.06 -0.04 9.56
C THR A 182 11.28 0.86 10.78
N THR A 183 11.99 1.97 10.62
CA THR A 183 12.21 2.97 11.67
C THR A 183 11.43 4.23 11.36
N ASP A 184 10.77 4.81 12.35
CA ASP A 184 10.08 6.08 12.19
C ASP A 184 11.03 7.23 11.83
N HIS A 185 10.69 7.99 10.80
CA HIS A 185 11.47 9.12 10.30
C HIS A 185 10.75 10.45 10.41
N LEU A 186 9.52 10.49 10.97
CA LEU A 186 8.79 11.74 11.10
C LEU A 186 9.39 12.61 12.19
N THR A 187 9.54 13.89 11.88
CA THR A 187 9.78 14.91 12.90
C THR A 187 8.54 15.05 13.80
N PHE A 188 8.71 15.69 14.96
CA PHE A 188 7.60 15.96 15.87
C PHE A 188 6.46 16.73 15.18
N GLU A 189 6.77 17.73 14.35
CA GLU A 189 5.77 18.53 13.65
C GLU A 189 5.06 17.74 12.55
N GLN A 190 5.76 16.92 11.79
CA GLN A 190 5.14 16.04 10.78
C GLN A 190 4.22 15.02 11.42
N ARG A 191 4.58 14.47 12.59
CA ARG A 191 3.76 13.47 13.30
C ARG A 191 2.42 14.04 13.75
N LYS A 192 2.32 15.32 14.07
CA LYS A 192 1.05 15.99 14.40
C LYS A 192 0.02 15.95 13.25
N THR A 193 0.49 15.74 12.02
CA THR A 193 -0.37 15.66 10.83
C THR A 193 -0.66 14.24 10.39
N LEU A 194 -0.13 13.23 11.09
CA LEU A 194 -0.48 11.81 10.95
C LEU A 194 -1.66 11.52 11.92
N ASP A 195 -2.83 12.03 11.59
CA ASP A 195 -4.00 12.10 12.48
C ASP A 195 -5.06 11.01 12.22
N TRP A 196 -4.74 10.00 11.43
CA TRP A 196 -5.64 8.89 11.17
C TRP A 196 -5.76 7.97 12.38
N ASP A 197 -6.98 7.56 12.74
CA ASP A 197 -7.25 6.72 13.92
C ASP A 197 -6.42 5.43 13.96
N GLN A 198 -6.22 4.77 12.82
CA GLN A 198 -5.40 3.55 12.72
C GLN A 198 -3.89 3.81 12.81
N CYS A 199 -3.47 5.07 12.80
CA CYS A 199 -2.09 5.49 12.97
C CYS A 199 -1.82 6.10 14.35
N ARG A 200 -2.78 6.05 15.29
CA ARG A 200 -2.55 6.51 16.66
C ARG A 200 -1.40 5.75 17.30
N GLY A 201 -0.53 6.45 17.98
CA GLY A 201 0.67 5.88 18.60
C GLY A 201 1.73 5.42 17.61
N CYS A 202 1.59 5.76 16.32
CA CYS A 202 2.54 5.40 15.28
C CYS A 202 3.32 6.61 14.77
N GLY A 203 4.54 6.34 14.31
CA GLY A 203 5.25 7.14 13.33
C GLY A 203 5.11 6.55 11.93
N TYR A 204 5.93 7.03 10.98
CA TYR A 204 5.88 6.60 9.59
C TYR A 204 7.28 6.47 8.99
N SER A 205 7.46 5.46 8.15
CA SER A 205 8.69 5.21 7.43
C SER A 205 8.43 5.10 5.92
N CYS A 206 9.18 4.26 5.22
CA CYS A 206 9.01 3.96 3.79
C CYS A 206 7.71 3.17 3.55
N LEU A 207 6.58 3.86 3.43
CA LEU A 207 5.23 3.30 3.20
C LEU A 207 4.73 2.35 4.32
N ASN A 208 5.34 2.39 5.50
CA ASN A 208 4.90 1.66 6.68
C ASN A 208 4.57 2.61 7.82
N ARG A 209 3.52 2.34 8.59
CA ARG A 209 3.43 2.85 9.94
C ARG A 209 4.40 2.09 10.84
N VAL A 210 4.91 2.74 11.85
CA VAL A 210 5.80 2.15 12.86
C VAL A 210 5.24 2.47 14.24
N LEU A 211 4.91 1.46 15.03
CA LEU A 211 4.35 1.64 16.37
C LEU A 211 5.42 2.22 17.31
N THR A 212 5.16 3.40 17.87
CA THR A 212 6.06 4.12 18.77
C THR A 212 5.50 4.30 20.18
N ALA A 213 4.17 4.28 20.33
CA ALA A 213 3.47 4.47 21.59
C ALA A 213 2.26 3.52 21.71
N PRO A 214 2.45 2.24 22.09
CA PRO A 214 1.37 1.26 22.19
C PRO A 214 0.20 1.70 23.08
N SER A 215 0.46 2.47 24.13
CA SER A 215 -0.58 2.99 25.05
C SER A 215 -1.61 3.90 24.36
N GLU A 216 -1.26 4.50 23.24
CA GLU A 216 -2.15 5.32 22.42
C GLU A 216 -2.95 4.48 21.41
N CYS A 217 -2.60 3.20 21.24
CA CYS A 217 -3.13 2.24 20.26
C CYS A 217 -3.73 1.02 20.95
N GLU A 218 -4.72 1.20 21.83
CA GLU A 218 -5.39 0.11 22.57
C GLU A 218 -4.43 -0.82 23.36
N GLY A 219 -3.16 -0.46 23.52
CA GLY A 219 -2.16 -1.24 24.27
C GLY A 219 -1.74 -2.56 23.61
N VAL A 220 -1.94 -2.72 22.31
CA VAL A 220 -1.65 -3.95 21.56
C VAL A 220 -0.47 -3.77 20.64
N GLY A 221 0.50 -4.69 20.70
CA GLY A 221 1.74 -4.68 19.92
C GLY A 221 2.93 -4.13 20.69
N ASN A 222 4.11 -4.28 20.12
CA ASN A 222 5.37 -3.82 20.69
C ASN A 222 5.90 -2.59 19.95
N ILE A 223 6.68 -1.75 20.63
CA ILE A 223 7.41 -0.66 19.99
C ILE A 223 8.31 -1.24 18.88
N GLY A 224 8.22 -0.66 17.68
CA GLY A 224 8.92 -1.13 16.51
C GLY A 224 8.12 -2.11 15.63
N GLU A 225 6.88 -2.46 16.00
CA GLU A 225 5.96 -3.12 15.07
C GLU A 225 5.75 -2.21 13.86
N TYR A 226 5.77 -2.78 12.66
CA TYR A 226 5.59 -2.02 11.42
C TYR A 226 4.68 -2.78 10.43
N GLY A 227 4.02 -2.04 9.56
CA GLY A 227 3.10 -2.58 8.57
C GLY A 227 2.25 -1.53 7.92
N TRP A 228 1.23 -1.95 7.18
CA TRP A 228 0.26 -1.04 6.57
C TRP A 228 -1.08 -1.71 6.35
N ASP A 229 -2.08 -0.87 6.04
CA ASP A 229 -3.45 -1.29 5.74
C ASP A 229 -3.81 -0.88 4.31
N GLY A 230 -4.57 -1.71 3.60
CA GLY A 230 -5.12 -1.37 2.30
C GLY A 230 -6.51 -0.75 2.40
N TRP A 231 -6.88 0.09 1.43
CA TRP A 231 -8.21 0.70 1.36
C TRP A 231 -9.36 -0.32 1.35
N LEU A 232 -9.11 -1.50 0.77
CA LEU A 232 -10.05 -2.62 0.76
C LEU A 232 -10.00 -3.49 2.03
N GLY A 233 -9.24 -3.07 3.05
CA GLY A 233 -9.18 -3.74 4.35
C GLY A 233 -8.12 -4.82 4.47
N THR A 234 -7.28 -5.01 3.48
CA THR A 234 -6.07 -5.82 3.64
C THR A 234 -5.20 -5.21 4.74
N TYR A 235 -4.61 -6.07 5.55
CA TYR A 235 -3.77 -5.66 6.69
C TYR A 235 -2.54 -6.53 6.78
N TYR A 236 -1.42 -5.90 7.10
CA TYR A 236 -0.22 -6.63 7.47
C TYR A 236 0.54 -5.88 8.56
N CYS A 237 1.13 -6.64 9.48
CA CYS A 237 2.20 -6.15 10.35
C CYS A 237 3.24 -7.21 10.66
N ASN A 238 4.46 -6.76 10.90
CA ASN A 238 5.56 -7.49 11.49
C ASN A 238 5.86 -6.93 12.87
N ASP A 239 5.90 -7.78 13.87
CA ASP A 239 6.40 -7.45 15.20
C ASP A 239 7.76 -8.12 15.44
N PRO A 240 8.86 -7.37 15.40
CA PRO A 240 10.21 -7.95 15.57
C PRO A 240 10.50 -8.39 17.00
N VAL A 241 9.75 -7.95 18.01
CA VAL A 241 9.95 -8.33 19.42
C VAL A 241 9.42 -9.74 19.67
N ASP A 242 8.15 -9.97 19.32
CA ASP A 242 7.51 -11.29 19.46
C ASP A 242 7.79 -12.21 18.26
N LYS A 243 8.46 -11.68 17.20
CA LYS A 243 8.80 -12.39 15.96
C LYS A 243 7.59 -12.96 15.24
N ILE A 244 6.52 -12.20 15.19
CA ILE A 244 5.28 -12.58 14.53
C ILE A 244 5.01 -11.71 13.31
N THR A 245 4.34 -12.32 12.33
CA THR A 245 3.78 -11.66 11.17
C THR A 245 2.28 -11.90 11.15
N LEU A 246 1.49 -10.84 11.04
CA LEU A 246 0.05 -10.92 10.89
C LEU A 246 -0.33 -10.45 9.48
N ILE A 247 -1.11 -11.25 8.79
CA ILE A 247 -1.63 -10.93 7.46
C ILE A 247 -3.13 -11.21 7.45
N TYR A 248 -3.89 -10.23 7.00
CA TYR A 248 -5.34 -10.35 6.85
C TYR A 248 -5.73 -9.86 5.44
N MET A 249 -6.26 -10.76 4.61
CA MET A 249 -6.64 -10.47 3.24
C MET A 249 -8.14 -10.42 3.10
N ILE A 250 -8.67 -9.26 2.70
CA ILE A 250 -10.08 -8.99 2.48
C ILE A 250 -10.21 -7.98 1.33
N GLN A 251 -11.34 -7.99 0.63
CA GLN A 251 -11.65 -7.07 -0.47
C GLN A 251 -12.97 -6.36 -0.23
N ARG A 252 -12.99 -5.50 0.79
CA ARG A 252 -14.17 -4.73 1.20
C ARG A 252 -13.87 -3.24 1.22
N CYS A 253 -14.59 -2.45 0.44
CA CYS A 253 -14.50 -0.98 0.47
C CYS A 253 -14.75 -0.44 1.88
N GLY A 254 -13.95 0.55 2.28
CA GLY A 254 -13.99 1.12 3.63
C GLY A 254 -13.43 0.17 4.71
N GLY A 255 -12.65 -0.85 4.31
CA GLY A 255 -12.03 -1.79 5.23
C GLY A 255 -10.75 -1.29 5.90
N PHE A 256 -10.19 -0.15 5.46
CA PHE A 256 -8.99 0.43 6.01
C PHE A 256 -9.11 0.70 7.52
N GLY A 257 -8.15 0.22 8.31
CA GLY A 257 -8.21 0.30 9.77
C GLY A 257 -9.40 -0.44 10.38
N SER A 258 -9.90 -1.48 9.72
CA SER A 258 -11.16 -2.12 10.04
C SER A 258 -11.16 -2.79 11.42
N TYR A 259 -12.36 -2.86 12.01
CA TYR A 259 -12.58 -3.56 13.28
C TYR A 259 -12.08 -5.03 13.25
N PRO A 260 -12.33 -5.84 12.21
CA PRO A 260 -11.83 -7.22 12.16
C PRO A 260 -10.31 -7.35 12.28
N SER A 261 -9.54 -6.53 11.58
CA SER A 261 -8.05 -6.60 11.65
C SER A 261 -7.53 -6.24 13.06
N ARG A 262 -8.14 -5.24 13.71
CA ARG A 262 -7.81 -4.86 15.09
C ARG A 262 -8.18 -5.94 16.09
N GLN A 263 -9.35 -6.56 15.95
CA GLN A 263 -9.76 -7.67 16.82
C GLN A 263 -8.88 -8.91 16.64
N MET A 264 -8.55 -9.26 15.39
CA MET A 264 -7.60 -10.34 15.10
C MET A 264 -6.26 -10.10 15.81
N LYS A 265 -5.70 -8.90 15.67
CA LYS A 265 -4.46 -8.52 16.33
C LYS A 265 -4.57 -8.70 17.86
N LYS A 266 -5.63 -8.17 18.48
CA LYS A 266 -5.85 -8.28 19.92
C LYS A 266 -5.91 -9.73 20.39
N ILE A 267 -6.70 -10.59 19.74
CA ILE A 267 -6.84 -12.00 20.07
C ILE A 267 -5.49 -12.72 20.01
N ILE A 268 -4.69 -12.45 18.97
CA ILE A 268 -3.37 -13.08 18.80
C ILE A 268 -2.43 -12.66 19.93
N TYR A 269 -2.33 -11.37 20.24
CA TYR A 269 -1.47 -10.90 21.34
C TYR A 269 -1.94 -11.34 22.72
N GLU A 270 -3.24 -11.55 22.93
CA GLU A 270 -3.76 -12.15 24.15
C GLU A 270 -3.37 -13.64 24.28
N ALA A 271 -3.32 -14.37 23.17
CA ALA A 271 -2.92 -15.77 23.15
C ALA A 271 -1.40 -16.00 23.33
N LEU A 272 -0.58 -14.97 23.17
CA LEU A 272 0.88 -15.02 23.39
C LEU A 272 1.26 -14.79 24.87
N LYS A 273 0.35 -14.31 25.71
CA LYS A 273 0.56 -14.11 27.14
C LYS A 273 0.33 -15.40 27.92
#